data_bbd04305c58472e8cca69de95c8bed16
#
_entry.id   bbd04305c58472e8cca69de95c8bed16
#
_cell.length_a   1.000
_cell.length_b   1.000
_cell.length_c   1.000
_cell.angle_alpha   90.00
_cell.angle_beta   90.00
_cell.angle_gamma   90.00
#
_symmetry.space_group_name_H-M   'P 1'
#
loop_
_entity.id
_entity.type
_entity.pdbx_description
1 polymer ?
#
loop_
_entity_poly.entity_id
_entity_poly.type
_entity_poly.pdbx_seq_one_letter_code
_entity_poly.pdbx_strand_id
1 'polypeptide(L)'
;MNNSFQPTDEIRVARALWRQRGNLVADASSAIQRIQKVLIEMNVQLSNVLSDISGVSGMNIIQAILDGERDPWELAAWAAPGVKATSDEIVKSLEGNWRQELLFVLRQQVELYRTYQEKIRDCDLELRRHLESLGSKVDLEAQPLGPKPKGKKSGRNTPRFDLRTELYRITGIDWAQVNGMDVVTAQTVIAECGADLSAFPSEKQFTSWLGWFPRTSRAAAKS
;
A
#
# COMPACT_ATOMS: atom_id res chain seq x y z
N MET A 1 -5.08 33.17 -19.81
CA MET A 1 -4.67 32.32 -18.70
C MET A 1 -5.53 31.06 -18.74
N ASN A 2 -4.99 29.92 -19.13
CA ASN A 2 -5.75 28.67 -19.11
C ASN A 2 -6.07 28.34 -17.64
N ASN A 3 -7.36 28.34 -17.29
CA ASN A 3 -7.79 27.87 -15.98
C ASN A 3 -7.30 26.43 -15.82
N SER A 4 -6.38 26.22 -14.87
CA SER A 4 -5.97 24.89 -14.44
C SER A 4 -7.23 24.16 -13.96
N PHE A 5 -7.40 22.91 -14.39
CA PHE A 5 -8.49 22.04 -13.93
C PHE A 5 -8.56 22.04 -12.40
N GLN A 6 -9.70 22.47 -11.86
CA GLN A 6 -9.97 22.40 -10.43
C GLN A 6 -11.10 21.39 -10.20
N PRO A 7 -10.82 20.30 -9.45
CA PRO A 7 -11.86 19.33 -9.12
C PRO A 7 -12.89 19.93 -8.17
N THR A 8 -14.08 19.31 -8.13
CA THR A 8 -15.14 19.64 -7.17
C THR A 8 -14.68 19.47 -5.73
N ASP A 9 -15.39 20.07 -4.78
CA ASP A 9 -15.07 19.95 -3.35
C ASP A 9 -15.03 18.51 -2.87
N GLU A 10 -15.97 17.68 -3.32
CA GLU A 10 -16.03 16.25 -3.03
C GLU A 10 -14.75 15.51 -3.47
N ILE A 11 -14.27 15.80 -4.67
CA ILE A 11 -13.03 15.21 -5.19
C ILE A 11 -11.81 15.74 -4.43
N ARG A 12 -11.82 17.01 -3.99
CA ARG A 12 -10.74 17.57 -3.15
C ARG A 12 -10.61 16.84 -1.81
N VAL A 13 -11.74 16.48 -1.19
CA VAL A 13 -11.75 15.66 0.05
C VAL A 13 -11.18 14.28 -0.22
N ALA A 14 -11.69 13.57 -1.22
CA ALA A 14 -11.17 12.25 -1.59
C ALA A 14 -9.66 12.27 -1.89
N ARG A 15 -9.19 13.31 -2.61
CA ARG A 15 -7.76 13.53 -2.90
C ARG A 15 -6.93 13.73 -1.63
N ALA A 16 -7.40 14.57 -0.71
CA ALA A 16 -6.68 14.83 0.55
C ALA A 16 -6.51 13.54 1.37
N LEU A 17 -7.59 12.77 1.54
CA LEU A 17 -7.58 11.50 2.25
C LEU A 17 -6.68 10.47 1.57
N TRP A 18 -6.77 10.35 0.24
CA TRP A 18 -5.98 9.40 -0.53
C TRP A 18 -4.49 9.71 -0.49
N ARG A 19 -4.10 10.99 -0.63
CA ARG A 19 -2.71 11.43 -0.51
C ARG A 19 -2.16 11.21 0.90
N GLN A 20 -2.93 11.54 1.93
CA GLN A 20 -2.54 11.28 3.32
C GLN A 20 -2.30 9.79 3.56
N ARG A 21 -3.23 8.95 3.08
CA ARG A 21 -3.04 7.49 3.13
C ARG A 21 -1.77 7.04 2.41
N GLY A 22 -1.49 7.58 1.22
CA GLY A 22 -0.29 7.28 0.45
C GLY A 22 1.00 7.62 1.21
N ASN A 23 1.05 8.78 1.87
CA ASN A 23 2.18 9.19 2.71
C ASN A 23 2.39 8.21 3.88
N LEU A 24 1.33 7.83 4.59
CA LEU A 24 1.41 6.87 5.70
C LEU A 24 1.87 5.47 5.24
N VAL A 25 1.47 5.02 4.04
CA VAL A 25 1.95 3.77 3.44
C VAL A 25 3.45 3.85 3.13
N ALA A 26 3.93 4.99 2.61
CA ALA A 26 5.36 5.21 2.37
C ALA A 26 6.17 5.22 3.67
N ASP A 27 5.66 5.89 4.72
CA ASP A 27 6.30 5.92 6.04
C ASP A 27 6.35 4.54 6.69
N ALA A 28 5.25 3.76 6.60
CA ALA A 28 5.21 2.38 7.05
C ALA A 28 6.23 1.50 6.32
N SER A 29 6.39 1.68 5.01
CA SER A 29 7.39 0.97 4.20
C SER A 29 8.81 1.35 4.62
N SER A 30 9.06 2.61 4.91
CA SER A 30 10.35 3.10 5.42
C SER A 30 10.67 2.53 6.80
N ALA A 31 9.66 2.41 7.69
CA ALA A 31 9.84 1.78 8.99
C ALA A 31 10.22 0.30 8.86
N ILE A 32 9.59 -0.46 7.95
CA ILE A 32 9.95 -1.86 7.67
C ILE A 32 11.40 -1.97 7.15
N GLN A 33 11.84 -1.09 6.27
CA GLN A 33 13.22 -1.09 5.79
C GLN A 33 14.21 -0.85 6.94
N ARG A 34 13.88 0.05 7.87
CA ARG A 34 14.72 0.29 9.07
C ARG A 34 14.71 -0.91 10.01
N ILE A 35 13.56 -1.57 10.21
CA ILE A 35 13.48 -2.83 10.97
C ILE A 35 14.41 -3.87 10.35
N GLN A 36 14.34 -4.09 9.03
CA GLN A 36 15.23 -5.02 8.34
C GLN A 36 16.70 -4.69 8.55
N LYS A 37 17.07 -3.42 8.42
CA LYS A 37 18.46 -2.97 8.63
C LYS A 37 18.94 -3.31 10.03
N VAL A 38 18.16 -2.99 11.06
CA VAL A 38 18.51 -3.28 12.46
C VAL A 38 18.63 -4.78 12.72
N LEU A 39 17.73 -5.60 12.17
CA LEU A 39 17.81 -7.06 12.27
C LEU A 39 19.12 -7.59 11.65
N ILE A 40 19.50 -7.10 10.46
CA ILE A 40 20.75 -7.48 9.80
C ILE A 40 21.97 -7.06 10.66
N GLU A 41 21.96 -5.89 11.25
CA GLU A 41 23.02 -5.41 12.15
C GLU A 41 23.15 -6.28 13.42
N MET A 42 22.05 -6.93 13.84
CA MET A 42 22.05 -7.94 14.90
C MET A 42 22.35 -9.37 14.39
N ASN A 43 22.75 -9.54 13.14
CA ASN A 43 22.93 -10.82 12.45
C ASN A 43 21.65 -11.68 12.35
N VAL A 44 20.47 -11.08 12.49
CA VAL A 44 19.18 -11.74 12.30
C VAL A 44 18.72 -11.57 10.85
N GLN A 45 18.72 -12.67 10.08
CA GLN A 45 18.55 -12.64 8.62
C GLN A 45 17.15 -13.11 8.19
N LEU A 46 16.10 -12.63 8.86
CA LEU A 46 14.71 -13.03 8.60
C LEU A 46 14.27 -12.84 7.13
N SER A 47 14.80 -11.85 6.44
CA SER A 47 14.48 -11.60 5.03
C SER A 47 14.96 -12.68 4.06
N ASN A 48 15.88 -13.54 4.48
CA ASN A 48 16.38 -14.66 3.68
C ASN A 48 15.41 -15.86 3.71
N VAL A 49 14.63 -15.99 4.75
CA VAL A 49 13.73 -17.13 5.01
C VAL A 49 12.25 -16.75 4.92
N LEU A 50 11.92 -15.48 5.15
CA LEU A 50 10.56 -14.95 5.03
C LEU A 50 10.47 -14.02 3.83
N SER A 51 9.50 -14.27 2.96
CA SER A 51 9.23 -13.37 1.82
C SER A 51 8.73 -11.98 2.25
N ASP A 52 8.22 -11.87 3.46
CA ASP A 52 7.67 -10.65 4.03
C ASP A 52 7.80 -10.63 5.55
N ILE A 53 8.76 -9.85 6.06
CA ILE A 53 8.99 -9.71 7.50
C ILE A 53 7.88 -8.95 8.23
N SER A 54 7.07 -8.17 7.51
CA SER A 54 5.94 -7.44 8.10
C SER A 54 4.64 -8.26 8.09
N GLY A 55 4.69 -9.50 7.59
CA GLY A 55 3.62 -10.48 7.72
C GLY A 55 3.52 -11.02 9.15
N VAL A 56 2.50 -11.86 9.38
CA VAL A 56 2.20 -12.40 10.72
C VAL A 56 3.42 -13.09 11.35
N SER A 57 4.07 -14.01 10.62
CA SER A 57 5.26 -14.75 11.13
C SER A 57 6.40 -13.80 11.50
N GLY A 58 6.75 -12.88 10.59
CA GLY A 58 7.85 -11.95 10.83
C GLY A 58 7.59 -11.03 12.02
N MET A 59 6.38 -10.47 12.12
CA MET A 59 6.03 -9.59 13.24
C MET A 59 5.93 -10.32 14.58
N ASN A 60 5.51 -11.59 14.59
CA ASN A 60 5.49 -12.41 15.81
C ASN A 60 6.91 -12.73 16.29
N ILE A 61 7.81 -13.13 15.37
CA ILE A 61 9.23 -13.36 15.69
C ILE A 61 9.87 -12.08 16.23
N ILE A 62 9.67 -10.94 15.55
CA ILE A 62 10.21 -9.64 15.98
C ILE A 62 9.66 -9.27 17.37
N GLN A 63 8.38 -9.52 17.64
CA GLN A 63 7.80 -9.27 18.94
C GLN A 63 8.42 -10.17 20.02
N ALA A 64 8.57 -11.48 19.77
CA ALA A 64 9.22 -12.40 20.70
C ALA A 64 10.66 -11.96 21.03
N ILE A 65 11.41 -11.49 20.02
CA ILE A 65 12.74 -10.89 20.22
C ILE A 65 12.67 -9.68 21.16
N LEU A 66 11.70 -8.78 20.97
CA LEU A 66 11.51 -7.60 21.81
C LEU A 66 11.05 -7.93 23.22
N ASP A 67 10.37 -9.06 23.40
CA ASP A 67 9.90 -9.59 24.71
C ASP A 67 11.00 -10.36 25.45
N GLY A 68 12.16 -10.56 24.81
CA GLY A 68 13.33 -11.11 25.46
C GLY A 68 13.66 -12.56 25.05
N GLU A 69 12.93 -13.14 24.10
CA GLU A 69 13.28 -14.47 23.58
C GLU A 69 14.59 -14.41 22.79
N ARG A 70 15.46 -15.41 22.99
CA ARG A 70 16.79 -15.49 22.37
C ARG A 70 17.10 -16.87 21.81
N ASP A 71 16.31 -17.88 22.18
CA ASP A 71 16.49 -19.22 21.62
C ASP A 71 16.00 -19.26 20.18
N PRO A 72 16.87 -19.55 19.20
CA PRO A 72 16.49 -19.59 17.80
C PRO A 72 15.38 -20.63 17.49
N TRP A 73 15.28 -21.71 18.24
CA TRP A 73 14.23 -22.73 18.06
C TRP A 73 12.86 -22.20 18.52
N GLU A 74 12.82 -21.54 19.68
CA GLU A 74 11.60 -20.93 20.19
C GLU A 74 11.14 -19.79 19.28
N LEU A 75 12.08 -18.99 18.78
CA LEU A 75 11.77 -17.93 17.79
C LEU A 75 11.26 -18.53 16.46
N ALA A 76 11.84 -19.63 15.98
CA ALA A 76 11.42 -20.31 14.76
C ALA A 76 10.00 -20.89 14.85
N ALA A 77 9.55 -21.27 16.06
CA ALA A 77 8.20 -21.78 16.29
C ALA A 77 7.09 -20.78 15.93
N TRP A 78 7.39 -19.48 15.86
CA TRP A 78 6.45 -18.45 15.41
C TRP A 78 6.27 -18.37 13.89
N ALA A 79 7.05 -19.15 13.12
CA ALA A 79 6.89 -19.22 11.67
C ALA A 79 5.62 -19.99 11.30
N ALA A 80 4.80 -19.43 10.44
CA ALA A 80 3.57 -20.09 9.99
C ALA A 80 3.88 -21.33 9.12
N PRO A 81 3.00 -22.35 9.10
CA PRO A 81 3.20 -23.58 8.30
C PRO A 81 3.40 -23.40 6.80
N GLY A 82 3.09 -22.21 6.25
CA GLY A 82 3.26 -21.90 4.83
C GLY A 82 4.60 -21.25 4.46
N VAL A 83 5.55 -21.12 5.39
CA VAL A 83 6.91 -20.66 5.11
C VAL A 83 7.65 -21.72 4.30
N LYS A 84 8.31 -21.30 3.21
CA LYS A 84 9.00 -22.23 2.29
C LYS A 84 10.33 -22.75 2.84
N ALA A 85 10.98 -21.96 3.72
CA ALA A 85 12.23 -22.34 4.35
C ALA A 85 12.00 -23.48 5.36
N THR A 86 12.98 -24.34 5.49
CA THR A 86 12.99 -25.42 6.50
C THR A 86 13.17 -24.84 7.90
N SER A 87 12.78 -25.59 8.94
CA SER A 87 12.98 -25.17 10.33
C SER A 87 14.45 -24.86 10.64
N ASP A 88 15.38 -25.68 10.14
CA ASP A 88 16.82 -25.46 10.35
C ASP A 88 17.33 -24.18 9.68
N GLU A 89 16.82 -23.82 8.49
CA GLU A 89 17.15 -22.57 7.81
C GLU A 89 16.63 -21.37 8.59
N ILE A 90 15.40 -21.48 9.14
CA ILE A 90 14.81 -20.41 9.95
C ILE A 90 15.64 -20.27 11.25
N VAL A 91 15.95 -21.33 11.94
CA VAL A 91 16.78 -21.32 13.16
C VAL A 91 18.13 -20.65 12.91
N LYS A 92 18.85 -21.05 11.86
CA LYS A 92 20.14 -20.43 11.49
C LYS A 92 20.01 -18.93 11.17
N SER A 93 18.90 -18.50 10.60
CA SER A 93 18.64 -17.08 10.29
C SER A 93 18.39 -16.23 11.55
N LEU A 94 18.15 -16.88 12.70
CA LEU A 94 17.81 -16.26 13.98
C LEU A 94 18.97 -16.29 14.99
N GLU A 95 20.15 -16.79 14.60
CA GLU A 95 21.38 -16.77 15.41
C GLU A 95 21.93 -15.34 15.46
N GLY A 96 21.37 -14.50 16.34
CA GLY A 96 21.65 -13.08 16.42
C GLY A 96 22.60 -12.69 17.56
N ASN A 97 23.16 -11.48 17.45
CA ASN A 97 23.78 -10.77 18.56
C ASN A 97 22.78 -9.73 19.12
N TRP A 98 22.51 -9.80 20.39
CA TRP A 98 21.41 -9.08 21.03
C TRP A 98 21.89 -7.78 21.70
N ARG A 99 22.43 -6.86 20.90
CA ARG A 99 22.95 -5.57 21.35
C ARG A 99 21.80 -4.67 21.81
N GLN A 100 21.90 -4.13 23.02
CA GLN A 100 20.81 -3.38 23.68
C GLN A 100 20.38 -2.13 22.92
N GLU A 101 21.35 -1.40 22.36
CA GLU A 101 21.09 -0.22 21.56
C GLU A 101 20.30 -0.54 20.26
N LEU A 102 20.57 -1.70 19.64
CA LEU A 102 19.85 -2.14 18.45
C LEU A 102 18.44 -2.64 18.79
N LEU A 103 18.28 -3.34 19.92
CA LEU A 103 16.95 -3.73 20.43
C LEU A 103 16.09 -2.50 20.76
N PHE A 104 16.69 -1.44 21.31
CA PHE A 104 16.00 -0.17 21.53
C PHE A 104 15.52 0.45 20.22
N VAL A 105 16.39 0.54 19.20
CA VAL A 105 16.02 1.08 17.87
C VAL A 105 14.95 0.20 17.22
N LEU A 106 15.08 -1.15 17.30
CA LEU A 106 14.09 -2.08 16.77
C LEU A 106 12.72 -1.83 17.37
N ARG A 107 12.62 -1.70 18.69
CA ARG A 107 11.37 -1.41 19.40
C ARG A 107 10.71 -0.16 18.87
N GLN A 108 11.44 0.95 18.76
CA GLN A 108 10.90 2.21 18.26
C GLN A 108 10.38 2.07 16.81
N GLN A 109 11.12 1.39 15.93
CA GLN A 109 10.67 1.21 14.54
C GLN A 109 9.41 0.34 14.44
N VAL A 110 9.29 -0.69 15.29
CA VAL A 110 8.09 -1.54 15.36
C VAL A 110 6.88 -0.74 15.87
N GLU A 111 7.05 0.09 16.88
CA GLU A 111 6.00 0.96 17.40
C GLU A 111 5.52 1.97 16.35
N LEU A 112 6.46 2.62 15.64
CA LEU A 112 6.13 3.52 14.53
C LEU A 112 5.38 2.79 13.42
N TYR A 113 5.86 1.61 13.01
CA TYR A 113 5.17 0.81 12.00
C TYR A 113 3.72 0.49 12.38
N ARG A 114 3.49 0.08 13.64
CA ARG A 114 2.13 -0.20 14.16
C ARG A 114 1.26 1.05 14.15
N THR A 115 1.81 2.17 14.58
CA THR A 115 1.12 3.47 14.54
C THR A 115 0.73 3.84 13.10
N TYR A 116 1.63 3.69 12.13
CA TYR A 116 1.29 3.93 10.73
C TYR A 116 0.19 3.00 10.23
N GLN A 117 0.21 1.71 10.60
CA GLN A 117 -0.85 0.78 10.23
C GLN A 117 -2.21 1.16 10.83
N GLU A 118 -2.25 1.72 12.02
CA GLU A 118 -3.47 2.27 12.64
C GLU A 118 -3.96 3.49 11.88
N LYS A 119 -3.08 4.43 11.59
CA LYS A 119 -3.44 5.64 10.84
C LYS A 119 -3.88 5.35 9.41
N ILE A 120 -3.32 4.33 8.76
CA ILE A 120 -3.79 3.86 7.46
C ILE A 120 -5.23 3.32 7.57
N ARG A 121 -5.54 2.56 8.64
CA ARG A 121 -6.92 2.09 8.87
C ARG A 121 -7.91 3.25 9.11
N ASP A 122 -7.50 4.27 9.87
CA ASP A 122 -8.30 5.46 10.08
C ASP A 122 -8.60 6.17 8.76
N CYS A 123 -7.59 6.31 7.88
CA CYS A 123 -7.77 6.86 6.54
C CYS A 123 -8.68 6.00 5.67
N ASP A 124 -8.58 4.66 5.75
CA ASP A 124 -9.45 3.75 5.01
C ASP A 124 -10.91 3.91 5.42
N LEU A 125 -11.19 4.06 6.73
CA LEU A 125 -12.54 4.27 7.25
C LEU A 125 -13.12 5.62 6.80
N GLU A 126 -12.33 6.68 6.88
CA GLU A 126 -12.77 8.01 6.49
C GLU A 126 -12.99 8.12 4.97
N LEU A 127 -12.07 7.54 4.19
CA LEU A 127 -12.23 7.46 2.73
C LEU A 127 -13.49 6.68 2.36
N ARG A 128 -13.75 5.55 3.00
CA ARG A 128 -14.96 4.77 2.79
C ARG A 128 -16.21 5.60 3.06
N ARG A 129 -16.30 6.25 4.23
CA ARG A 129 -17.44 7.13 4.58
C ARG A 129 -17.67 8.22 3.55
N HIS A 130 -16.58 8.84 3.11
CA HIS A 130 -16.65 9.89 2.10
C HIS A 130 -17.15 9.32 0.75
N LEU A 131 -16.62 8.20 0.28
CA LEU A 131 -17.08 7.58 -0.96
C LEU A 131 -18.56 7.16 -0.86
N GLU A 132 -19.00 6.57 0.24
CA GLU A 132 -20.40 6.20 0.50
C GLU A 132 -21.36 7.41 0.47
N SER A 133 -20.88 8.61 0.83
CA SER A 133 -21.67 9.86 0.76
C SER A 133 -21.84 10.41 -0.65
N LEU A 134 -21.04 9.96 -1.62
CA LEU A 134 -21.12 10.40 -3.00
C LEU A 134 -22.32 9.78 -3.73
N GLY A 135 -22.92 10.53 -4.65
CA GLY A 135 -24.02 10.05 -5.48
C GLY A 135 -23.66 8.79 -6.27
N SER A 136 -24.62 7.90 -6.43
CA SER A 136 -24.47 6.67 -7.22
C SER A 136 -24.87 6.93 -8.68
N LYS A 137 -24.03 6.49 -9.62
CA LYS A 137 -24.36 6.45 -11.06
C LYS A 137 -24.96 5.12 -11.48
N VAL A 138 -24.80 4.08 -10.65
CA VAL A 138 -25.26 2.72 -10.94
C VAL A 138 -26.08 2.21 -9.76
N ASP A 139 -27.22 1.63 -10.05
CA ASP A 139 -27.96 0.81 -9.11
C ASP A 139 -27.32 -0.59 -9.07
N LEU A 140 -26.67 -0.91 -7.96
CA LEU A 140 -25.96 -2.19 -7.80
C LEU A 140 -26.90 -3.40 -7.78
N GLU A 141 -28.18 -3.23 -7.44
CA GLU A 141 -29.18 -4.30 -7.46
C GLU A 141 -29.61 -4.60 -8.92
N ALA A 142 -29.81 -3.55 -9.70
CA ALA A 142 -30.20 -3.66 -11.13
C ALA A 142 -29.00 -4.02 -12.04
N GLN A 143 -27.81 -3.57 -11.68
CA GLN A 143 -26.57 -3.77 -12.45
C GLN A 143 -25.43 -4.26 -11.53
N PRO A 144 -25.49 -5.53 -11.10
CA PRO A 144 -24.47 -6.08 -10.21
C PRO A 144 -23.09 -6.13 -10.88
N LEU A 145 -22.07 -5.91 -10.07
CA LEU A 145 -20.68 -6.00 -10.51
C LEU A 145 -20.32 -7.42 -10.93
N GLY A 146 -19.73 -7.59 -12.09
CA GLY A 146 -19.26 -8.88 -12.59
C GLY A 146 -18.15 -9.50 -11.73
N PRO A 147 -17.79 -10.78 -11.96
CA PRO A 147 -16.74 -11.46 -11.22
C PRO A 147 -15.40 -10.71 -11.34
N LYS A 148 -14.55 -10.83 -10.31
CA LYS A 148 -13.19 -10.27 -10.38
C LYS A 148 -12.40 -10.92 -11.53
N PRO A 149 -11.64 -10.14 -12.31
CA PRO A 149 -10.75 -10.71 -13.33
C PRO A 149 -9.80 -11.72 -12.71
N LYS A 150 -9.61 -12.86 -13.39
CA LYS A 150 -8.68 -13.91 -12.95
C LYS A 150 -7.24 -13.36 -12.87
N GLY A 151 -6.51 -13.74 -11.83
CA GLY A 151 -5.10 -13.37 -11.67
C GLY A 151 -4.84 -12.02 -11.00
N LYS A 152 -5.82 -11.14 -10.83
CA LYS A 152 -5.65 -9.88 -10.10
C LYS A 152 -5.78 -10.11 -8.59
N LYS A 153 -4.65 -10.28 -7.92
CA LYS A 153 -4.59 -10.32 -6.44
C LYS A 153 -4.69 -8.89 -5.89
N SER A 154 -5.37 -8.72 -4.76
CA SER A 154 -5.30 -7.46 -4.00
C SER A 154 -3.85 -7.22 -3.59
N GLY A 155 -3.34 -6.05 -3.93
CA GLY A 155 -2.03 -5.61 -3.47
C GLY A 155 -2.04 -5.42 -1.94
N ARG A 156 -0.86 -5.53 -1.32
CA ARG A 156 -0.69 -5.36 0.13
C ARG A 156 -1.22 -4.03 0.65
N ASN A 157 -1.10 -2.97 -0.14
CA ASN A 157 -1.50 -1.61 0.21
C ASN A 157 -2.93 -1.26 -0.26
N THR A 158 -3.72 -2.25 -0.68
CA THR A 158 -5.13 -2.05 -1.02
C THR A 158 -5.91 -1.68 0.24
N PRO A 159 -6.82 -0.68 0.19
CA PRO A 159 -7.70 -0.35 1.30
C PRO A 159 -8.49 -1.56 1.83
N ARG A 160 -8.79 -1.55 3.12
CA ARG A 160 -9.45 -2.66 3.83
C ARG A 160 -10.98 -2.66 3.69
N PHE A 161 -11.50 -2.11 2.61
CA PHE A 161 -12.92 -2.15 2.25
C PHE A 161 -13.07 -2.46 0.75
N ASP A 162 -14.27 -2.73 0.30
CA ASP A 162 -14.52 -3.06 -1.12
C ASP A 162 -14.50 -1.80 -1.99
N LEU A 163 -13.28 -1.30 -2.22
CA LEU A 163 -13.02 -0.13 -3.05
C LEU A 163 -13.51 -0.34 -4.50
N ARG A 164 -13.48 -1.58 -5.04
CA ARG A 164 -13.92 -1.86 -6.41
C ARG A 164 -15.40 -1.55 -6.59
N THR A 165 -16.23 -2.03 -5.68
CA THR A 165 -17.67 -1.80 -5.69
C THR A 165 -17.99 -0.32 -5.53
N GLU A 166 -17.30 0.39 -4.62
CA GLU A 166 -17.50 1.83 -4.45
C GLU A 166 -17.14 2.63 -5.70
N LEU A 167 -15.99 2.33 -6.32
CA LEU A 167 -15.60 3.00 -7.56
C LEU A 167 -16.57 2.72 -8.71
N TYR A 168 -17.06 1.49 -8.82
CA TYR A 168 -18.08 1.14 -9.80
C TYR A 168 -19.38 1.90 -9.56
N ARG A 169 -19.85 1.96 -8.32
CA ARG A 169 -21.07 2.66 -7.93
C ARG A 169 -21.03 4.15 -8.33
N ILE A 170 -19.93 4.84 -8.04
CA ILE A 170 -19.80 6.29 -8.29
C ILE A 170 -19.40 6.67 -9.72
N THR A 171 -18.77 5.76 -10.47
CA THR A 171 -18.29 6.05 -11.84
C THR A 171 -19.11 5.36 -12.93
N GLY A 172 -19.77 4.26 -12.64
CA GLY A 172 -20.43 3.39 -13.62
C GLY A 172 -19.44 2.49 -14.38
N ILE A 173 -18.16 2.47 -14.01
CA ILE A 173 -17.09 1.73 -14.72
C ILE A 173 -16.44 0.74 -13.80
N ASP A 174 -16.39 -0.54 -14.19
CA ASP A 174 -15.56 -1.55 -13.52
C ASP A 174 -14.10 -1.41 -13.95
N TRP A 175 -13.38 -0.55 -13.25
CA TRP A 175 -11.97 -0.27 -13.52
C TRP A 175 -11.07 -1.51 -13.43
N ALA A 176 -11.49 -2.54 -12.69
CA ALA A 176 -10.73 -3.77 -12.59
C ALA A 176 -10.74 -4.58 -13.91
N GLN A 177 -11.67 -4.33 -14.84
CA GLN A 177 -11.69 -4.95 -16.17
C GLN A 177 -10.74 -4.25 -17.15
N VAL A 178 -10.28 -3.03 -16.83
CA VAL A 178 -9.35 -2.30 -17.69
C VAL A 178 -7.95 -2.92 -17.58
N ASN A 179 -7.35 -3.23 -18.73
CA ASN A 179 -6.02 -3.81 -18.77
C ASN A 179 -4.97 -2.86 -18.16
N GLY A 180 -4.11 -3.40 -17.31
CA GLY A 180 -3.06 -2.61 -16.63
C GLY A 180 -3.55 -1.74 -15.47
N MET A 181 -4.84 -1.70 -15.17
CA MET A 181 -5.40 -0.91 -14.08
C MET A 181 -5.87 -1.81 -12.93
N ASP A 182 -5.43 -1.52 -11.73
CA ASP A 182 -5.97 -2.07 -10.50
C ASP A 182 -6.84 -1.03 -9.76
N VAL A 183 -7.50 -1.44 -8.70
CA VAL A 183 -8.41 -0.55 -7.94
C VAL A 183 -7.66 0.59 -7.25
N VAL A 184 -6.40 0.42 -6.89
CA VAL A 184 -5.56 1.45 -6.26
C VAL A 184 -5.20 2.52 -7.28
N THR A 185 -4.79 2.09 -8.48
CA THR A 185 -4.52 2.99 -9.61
C THR A 185 -5.78 3.74 -10.02
N ALA A 186 -6.92 3.05 -10.14
CA ALA A 186 -8.21 3.67 -10.44
C ALA A 186 -8.59 4.75 -9.40
N GLN A 187 -8.46 4.43 -8.10
CA GLN A 187 -8.70 5.40 -7.03
C GLN A 187 -7.77 6.61 -7.15
N THR A 188 -6.50 6.40 -7.49
CA THR A 188 -5.55 7.49 -7.68
C THR A 188 -6.00 8.42 -8.81
N VAL A 189 -6.40 7.86 -9.96
CA VAL A 189 -6.92 8.65 -11.09
C VAL A 189 -8.16 9.42 -10.67
N ILE A 190 -9.14 8.76 -10.04
CA ILE A 190 -10.39 9.39 -9.63
C ILE A 190 -10.15 10.47 -8.57
N ALA A 191 -9.27 10.25 -7.62
CA ALA A 191 -8.91 11.24 -6.60
C ALA A 191 -8.22 12.47 -7.20
N GLU A 192 -7.49 12.33 -8.31
CA GLU A 192 -6.80 13.44 -8.97
C GLU A 192 -7.67 14.15 -10.03
N CYS A 193 -8.49 13.41 -10.77
CA CYS A 193 -9.23 13.95 -11.91
C CYS A 193 -10.74 14.05 -11.67
N GLY A 194 -11.27 13.35 -10.68
CA GLY A 194 -12.70 13.12 -10.54
C GLY A 194 -13.19 11.93 -11.36
N ALA A 195 -14.49 11.63 -11.19
CA ALA A 195 -15.17 10.55 -11.92
C ALA A 195 -15.61 10.97 -13.34
N ASP A 196 -15.50 12.26 -13.68
CA ASP A 196 -15.84 12.82 -14.98
C ASP A 196 -14.56 13.35 -15.65
N LEU A 197 -14.18 12.71 -16.75
CA LEU A 197 -13.00 13.06 -17.53
C LEU A 197 -13.33 13.99 -18.72
N SER A 198 -14.56 14.47 -18.86
CA SER A 198 -15.01 15.37 -19.95
C SER A 198 -14.23 16.69 -20.00
N ALA A 199 -13.65 17.10 -18.86
CA ALA A 199 -12.78 18.28 -18.80
C ALA A 199 -11.46 18.11 -19.57
N PHE A 200 -11.11 16.90 -20.02
CA PHE A 200 -9.93 16.62 -20.83
C PHE A 200 -10.32 16.38 -22.29
N PRO A 201 -10.11 17.34 -23.20
CA PRO A 201 -10.55 17.24 -24.59
C PRO A 201 -9.90 16.10 -25.40
N SER A 202 -8.80 15.53 -24.92
CA SER A 202 -8.11 14.42 -25.59
C SER A 202 -7.32 13.55 -24.59
N GLU A 203 -7.09 12.30 -24.98
CA GLU A 203 -6.23 11.35 -24.25
C GLU A 203 -4.83 11.93 -24.00
N LYS A 204 -4.28 12.66 -24.98
CA LYS A 204 -2.96 13.30 -24.89
C LYS A 204 -2.92 14.36 -23.80
N GLN A 205 -3.97 15.15 -23.65
CA GLN A 205 -4.06 16.17 -22.60
C GLN A 205 -4.22 15.52 -21.23
N PHE A 206 -5.05 14.49 -21.12
CA PHE A 206 -5.22 13.70 -19.89
C PHE A 206 -3.90 13.05 -19.43
N THR A 207 -3.21 12.33 -20.32
CA THR A 207 -1.95 11.66 -19.98
C THR A 207 -0.82 12.66 -19.69
N SER A 208 -0.80 13.81 -20.39
CA SER A 208 0.15 14.90 -20.10
C SER A 208 -0.10 15.51 -18.71
N TRP A 209 -1.37 15.68 -18.33
CA TRP A 209 -1.76 16.20 -17.04
C TRP A 209 -1.40 15.24 -15.90
N LEU A 210 -1.56 13.92 -16.10
CA LEU A 210 -1.13 12.89 -15.16
C LEU A 210 0.40 12.80 -15.03
N GLY A 211 1.16 13.47 -15.89
CA GLY A 211 2.62 13.38 -15.89
C GLY A 211 3.16 12.03 -16.39
N TRP A 212 2.34 11.22 -17.02
CA TRP A 212 2.71 9.88 -17.54
C TRP A 212 3.47 9.90 -18.86
N PHE A 213 3.63 11.10 -19.48
CA PHE A 213 4.55 11.21 -20.60
C PHE A 213 6.00 11.13 -20.12
N PRO A 214 6.83 10.26 -20.70
CA PRO A 214 8.26 10.34 -20.49
C PRO A 214 8.68 11.76 -20.89
N ARG A 215 9.34 12.48 -19.99
CA ARG A 215 10.03 13.73 -20.33
C ARG A 215 11.04 13.38 -21.40
N THR A 216 10.70 13.61 -22.66
CA THR A 216 11.72 13.65 -23.69
C THR A 216 12.68 14.77 -23.31
N SER A 217 13.84 14.37 -22.77
CA SER A 217 14.96 15.27 -22.65
C SER A 217 15.20 15.86 -24.05
N ARG A 218 14.89 17.14 -24.24
CA ARG A 218 15.38 17.87 -25.40
C ARG A 218 16.91 17.79 -25.30
N ALA A 219 17.48 16.85 -26.03
CA ALA A 219 18.88 16.93 -26.36
C ALA A 219 19.07 18.28 -27.02
N ALA A 220 19.80 19.15 -26.35
CA ALA A 220 20.20 20.42 -26.91
C ALA A 220 21.00 20.11 -28.17
N ALA A 221 20.41 20.42 -29.33
CA ALA A 221 21.17 20.50 -30.56
C ALA A 221 22.19 21.64 -30.34
N LYS A 222 23.43 21.25 -30.12
CA LYS A 222 24.57 22.15 -30.28
C LYS A 222 24.87 22.20 -31.75
N SER A 223 24.55 23.35 -32.37
CA SER A 223 25.17 23.82 -33.61
C SER A 223 26.61 24.19 -33.35
#